data_8fa62e101d5df4a343753cf88752b313
#
_entry.id   8fa62e101d5df4a343753cf88752b313
#
_cell.length_a   1.000
_cell.length_b   1.000
_cell.length_c   1.000
_cell.angle_alpha   90.00
_cell.angle_beta   90.00
_cell.angle_gamma   90.00
#
_symmetry.space_group_name_H-M   'P 1'
#
loop_
_entity.id
_entity.type
_entity.pdbx_description
1 polymer ?
#
loop_
_entity_poly.entity_id
_entity_poly.type
_entity_poly.pdbx_seq_one_letter_code
_entity_poly.pdbx_strand_id
1 'polypeptide(L)'
;MLIVAPGCCGRNTSLISSMREYDNRFFYLMMDETDIVTGRHLKKIPKAVEEICNCCEKRPSVVMICITCVDALLGTDMERVCRKAEERAGLPVRPCYMYALTREGRKPPMVHVRQSLYSLLEPKKKKGNVVNLLGFFSPLIDECELYDLLHSAGV
;
A
#
# COMPACT_ATOMS: atom_id res chain seq x y z
N MET A 1 -4.80 -3.56 1.78
CA MET A 1 -4.03 -2.45 2.42
C MET A 1 -4.32 -2.45 3.91
N LEU A 2 -3.31 -2.35 4.74
CA LEU A 2 -3.45 -2.18 6.19
C LEU A 2 -3.27 -0.70 6.55
N ILE A 3 -4.28 -0.10 7.15
CA ILE A 3 -4.23 1.27 7.65
C ILE A 3 -3.90 1.22 9.15
N VAL A 4 -2.79 1.82 9.53
CA VAL A 4 -2.35 1.93 10.94
C VAL A 4 -2.59 3.35 11.38
N ALA A 5 -3.63 3.58 12.18
CA ALA A 5 -4.09 4.93 12.46
C ALA A 5 -4.87 5.06 13.77
N PRO A 6 -4.88 6.28 14.38
CA PRO A 6 -5.92 6.65 15.32
C PRO A 6 -7.30 6.66 14.65
N GLY A 7 -8.36 6.55 15.46
CA GLY A 7 -9.74 6.38 14.99
C GLY A 7 -10.21 7.42 13.97
N CYS A 8 -9.78 8.67 14.09
CA CYS A 8 -10.17 9.75 13.18
C CYS A 8 -9.62 9.54 11.76
N CYS A 9 -8.34 9.15 11.64
CA CYS A 9 -7.72 8.93 10.33
C CYS A 9 -8.25 7.65 9.66
N GLY A 10 -8.46 6.59 10.45
CA GLY A 10 -9.06 5.34 9.97
C GLY A 10 -10.47 5.52 9.40
N ARG A 11 -11.30 6.35 10.05
CA ARG A 11 -12.67 6.63 9.62
C ARG A 11 -12.73 7.21 8.21
N ASN A 12 -11.91 8.22 7.91
CA ASN A 12 -11.90 8.85 6.59
C ASN A 12 -11.51 7.85 5.49
N THR A 13 -10.50 7.04 5.74
CA THR A 13 -10.06 6.02 4.77
C THR A 13 -11.12 4.93 4.59
N SER A 14 -11.79 4.52 5.68
CA SER A 14 -12.89 3.55 5.63
C SER A 14 -14.04 4.05 4.75
N LEU A 15 -14.45 5.29 4.93
CA LEU A 15 -15.51 5.88 4.13
C LEU A 15 -15.15 5.89 2.63
N ILE A 16 -13.93 6.30 2.30
CA ILE A 16 -13.46 6.33 0.90
C ILE A 16 -13.40 4.92 0.31
N SER A 17 -12.92 3.92 1.06
CA SER A 17 -12.86 2.54 0.57
C SER A 17 -14.25 1.96 0.32
N SER A 18 -15.21 2.25 1.20
CA SER A 18 -16.59 1.82 1.06
C SER A 18 -17.27 2.45 -0.16
N MET A 19 -17.09 3.75 -0.35
CA MET A 19 -17.62 4.46 -1.55
C MET A 19 -17.06 3.93 -2.88
N ARG A 20 -15.93 3.23 -2.84
CA ARG A 20 -15.24 2.65 -4.00
C ARG A 20 -15.42 1.14 -4.10
N GLU A 21 -16.23 0.53 -3.23
CA GLU A 21 -16.46 -0.92 -3.18
C GLU A 21 -15.18 -1.75 -2.97
N TYR A 22 -14.21 -1.19 -2.23
CA TYR A 22 -12.91 -1.83 -1.92
C TYR A 22 -12.82 -2.32 -0.48
N ASP A 23 -13.94 -2.48 0.22
CA ASP A 23 -13.96 -2.84 1.65
C ASP A 23 -13.19 -4.13 1.95
N ASN A 24 -13.25 -5.11 1.05
CA ASN A 24 -12.55 -6.38 1.17
C ASN A 24 -11.03 -6.28 0.99
N ARG A 25 -10.50 -5.10 0.66
CA ARG A 25 -9.06 -4.85 0.45
C ARG A 25 -8.44 -3.92 1.47
N PHE A 26 -9.24 -3.37 2.40
CA PHE A 26 -8.79 -2.44 3.41
C PHE A 26 -9.03 -3.02 4.82
N PHE A 27 -7.98 -3.01 5.61
CA PHE A 27 -7.97 -3.48 6.99
C PHE A 27 -7.44 -2.37 7.88
N TYR A 28 -7.89 -2.34 9.13
CA TYR A 28 -7.61 -1.23 10.03
C TYR A 28 -7.01 -1.76 11.33
N LEU A 29 -5.80 -1.31 11.66
CA LEU A 29 -5.19 -1.47 12.96
C LEU A 29 -5.34 -0.15 13.72
N MET A 30 -6.31 -0.11 14.61
CA MET A 30 -6.56 1.08 15.40
C MET A 30 -5.54 1.20 16.51
N MET A 31 -5.01 2.43 16.70
CA MET A 31 -4.08 2.78 17.76
C MET A 31 -4.77 3.63 18.81
N ASP A 32 -4.55 3.31 20.07
CA ASP A 32 -4.87 4.17 21.21
C ASP A 32 -3.65 5.00 21.66
N GLU A 33 -3.86 5.90 22.62
CA GLU A 33 -2.79 6.74 23.17
C GLU A 33 -1.67 5.91 23.81
N THR A 34 -2.02 4.81 24.45
CA THR A 34 -1.06 3.90 25.07
C THR A 34 -0.19 3.21 24.02
N ASP A 35 -0.78 2.80 22.90
CA ASP A 35 -0.06 2.21 21.79
C ASP A 35 0.97 3.19 21.21
N ILE A 36 0.58 4.46 21.07
CA ILE A 36 1.44 5.53 20.56
C ILE A 36 2.59 5.78 21.51
N VAL A 37 2.30 6.05 22.78
CA VAL A 37 3.33 6.39 23.79
C VAL A 37 4.32 5.25 24.03
N THR A 38 3.84 4.00 24.00
CA THR A 38 4.68 2.83 24.28
C THR A 38 5.27 2.17 23.03
N GLY A 39 4.89 2.61 21.83
CA GLY A 39 5.28 1.99 20.57
C GLY A 39 4.74 0.57 20.38
N ARG A 40 3.71 0.15 21.14
CA ARG A 40 3.14 -1.21 21.05
C ARG A 40 2.54 -1.51 19.68
N HIS A 41 1.98 -0.51 19.00
CA HIS A 41 1.43 -0.66 17.64
C HIS A 41 2.47 -1.26 16.67
N LEU A 42 3.75 -0.90 16.79
CA LEU A 42 4.82 -1.42 15.93
C LEU A 42 5.02 -2.94 16.07
N LYS A 43 4.73 -3.50 17.26
CA LYS A 43 4.74 -4.95 17.50
C LYS A 43 3.46 -5.63 17.01
N LYS A 44 2.35 -4.89 16.97
CA LYS A 44 1.05 -5.39 16.48
C LYS A 44 1.01 -5.50 14.95
N ILE A 45 1.71 -4.62 14.22
CA ILE A 45 1.68 -4.56 12.75
C ILE A 45 2.05 -5.91 12.09
N PRO A 46 3.20 -6.54 12.38
CA PRO A 46 3.55 -7.81 11.76
C PRO A 46 2.52 -8.92 12.02
N LYS A 47 1.92 -8.93 13.20
CA LYS A 47 0.86 -9.87 13.56
C LYS A 47 -0.43 -9.59 12.79
N ALA A 48 -0.83 -8.33 12.66
CA ALA A 48 -2.00 -7.94 11.89
C ALA A 48 -1.84 -8.31 10.40
N VAL A 49 -0.64 -8.16 9.83
CA VAL A 49 -0.37 -8.60 8.45
C VAL A 49 -0.54 -10.11 8.30
N GLU A 50 -0.06 -10.91 9.25
CA GLU A 50 -0.26 -12.36 9.26
C GLU A 50 -1.74 -12.73 9.37
N GLU A 51 -2.50 -12.06 10.24
CA GLU A 51 -3.95 -12.25 10.37
C GLU A 51 -4.69 -11.93 9.08
N ILE A 52 -4.35 -10.84 8.39
CA ILE A 52 -4.91 -10.48 7.08
C ILE A 52 -4.67 -11.61 6.07
N CYS A 53 -3.45 -12.16 6.02
CA CYS A 53 -3.13 -13.24 5.09
C CYS A 53 -3.93 -14.51 5.35
N ASN A 54 -4.33 -14.74 6.60
CA ASN A 54 -5.10 -15.92 7.00
C ASN A 54 -6.61 -15.72 6.86
N CYS A 55 -7.10 -14.48 6.99
CA CYS A 55 -8.54 -14.17 6.92
C CYS A 55 -9.05 -13.93 5.50
N CYS A 56 -8.19 -13.57 4.56
CA CYS A 56 -8.61 -13.33 3.19
C CYS A 56 -8.93 -14.65 2.47
N GLU A 57 -10.09 -14.73 1.80
CA GLU A 57 -10.45 -15.88 0.95
C GLU A 57 -9.35 -16.16 -0.09
N LYS A 58 -8.86 -15.11 -0.72
CA LYS A 58 -7.70 -15.16 -1.60
C LYS A 58 -6.51 -14.48 -0.94
N ARG A 59 -5.44 -15.26 -0.70
CA ARG A 59 -4.22 -14.73 -0.13
C ARG A 59 -3.71 -13.54 -0.94
N PRO A 60 -3.41 -12.39 -0.31
CA PRO A 60 -2.90 -11.23 -1.01
C PRO A 60 -1.49 -11.50 -1.59
N SER A 61 -1.19 -10.92 -2.74
CA SER A 61 0.16 -10.96 -3.34
C SER A 61 1.11 -9.96 -2.69
N VAL A 62 0.58 -8.93 -2.06
CA VAL A 62 1.33 -7.88 -1.36
C VAL A 62 0.44 -7.24 -0.30
N VAL A 63 1.04 -6.83 0.81
CA VAL A 63 0.38 -5.98 1.80
C VAL A 63 1.04 -4.61 1.82
N MET A 64 0.25 -3.57 1.58
CA MET A 64 0.69 -2.18 1.68
C MET A 64 0.26 -1.63 3.05
N ILE A 65 1.21 -1.12 3.83
CA ILE A 65 0.94 -0.52 5.14
C ILE A 65 0.85 0.99 4.99
N CYS A 66 -0.34 1.53 5.15
CA CYS A 66 -0.57 2.97 5.14
C CYS A 66 -0.23 3.57 6.51
N ILE A 67 0.66 4.51 6.51
CA ILE A 67 1.21 5.16 7.69
C ILE A 67 0.68 6.58 7.78
N THR A 68 0.32 6.99 8.97
CA THR A 68 -0.18 8.33 9.25
C THR A 68 0.92 9.28 9.71
N CYS A 69 0.54 10.54 9.90
CA CYS A 69 1.43 11.58 10.43
C CYS A 69 1.97 11.26 11.84
N VAL A 70 1.29 10.44 12.62
CA VAL A 70 1.73 10.04 13.96
C VAL A 70 3.08 9.32 13.91
N ASP A 71 3.21 8.31 13.03
CA ASP A 71 4.47 7.58 12.87
C ASP A 71 5.59 8.46 12.30
N ALA A 72 5.23 9.45 11.46
CA ALA A 72 6.18 10.44 10.98
C ALA A 72 6.74 11.32 12.10
N LEU A 73 5.88 11.78 13.00
CA LEU A 73 6.27 12.61 14.17
C LEU A 73 7.09 11.81 15.18
N LEU A 74 6.81 10.52 15.32
CA LEU A 74 7.57 9.61 16.19
C LEU A 74 8.91 9.18 15.59
N GLY A 75 9.21 9.52 14.34
CA GLY A 75 10.42 9.09 13.66
C GLY A 75 10.51 7.57 13.48
N THR A 76 9.38 6.90 13.31
CA THR A 76 9.30 5.44 13.23
C THR A 76 10.01 4.90 11.98
N ASP A 77 10.91 3.93 12.14
CA ASP A 77 11.51 3.17 11.05
C ASP A 77 10.52 2.12 10.50
N MET A 78 9.66 2.57 9.60
CA MET A 78 8.64 1.71 9.00
C MET A 78 9.21 0.68 8.02
N GLU A 79 10.35 0.95 7.42
CA GLU A 79 11.03 -0.03 6.56
C GLU A 79 11.41 -1.28 7.38
N ARG A 80 11.93 -1.08 8.59
CA ARG A 80 12.24 -2.18 9.51
C ARG A 80 10.99 -2.94 9.94
N VAL A 81 9.88 -2.24 10.19
CA VAL A 81 8.60 -2.86 10.57
C VAL A 81 8.05 -3.70 9.41
N CYS A 82 8.10 -3.15 8.19
CA CYS A 82 7.67 -3.87 6.98
C CYS A 82 8.50 -5.13 6.74
N ARG A 83 9.84 -5.07 6.87
CA ARG A 83 10.71 -6.26 6.75
C ARG A 83 10.32 -7.35 7.74
N LYS A 84 10.07 -7.02 9.00
CA LYS A 84 9.62 -7.99 10.00
C LYS A 84 8.26 -8.60 9.65
N ALA A 85 7.35 -7.81 9.10
CA ALA A 85 6.04 -8.29 8.66
C ALA A 85 6.18 -9.19 7.43
N GLU A 86 7.06 -8.86 6.49
CA GLU A 86 7.39 -9.64 5.31
C GLU A 86 7.97 -11.02 5.67
N GLU A 87 8.97 -11.05 6.58
CA GLU A 87 9.56 -12.29 7.10
C GLU A 87 8.51 -13.21 7.73
N ARG A 88 7.57 -12.64 8.46
CA ARG A 88 6.52 -13.38 9.16
C ARG A 88 5.40 -13.86 8.23
N ALA A 89 4.98 -13.01 7.31
CA ALA A 89 3.86 -13.31 6.41
C ALA A 89 4.28 -14.10 5.15
N GLY A 90 5.57 -14.10 4.80
CA GLY A 90 6.09 -14.78 3.61
C GLY A 90 5.56 -14.19 2.30
N LEU A 91 5.34 -12.88 2.26
CA LEU A 91 4.93 -12.13 1.07
C LEU A 91 5.42 -10.67 1.19
N PRO A 92 5.56 -9.96 0.07
CA PRO A 92 6.03 -8.58 0.07
C PRO A 92 5.15 -7.66 0.93
N VAL A 93 5.79 -6.87 1.81
CA VAL A 93 5.15 -5.84 2.62
C VAL A 93 5.84 -4.51 2.36
N ARG A 94 5.08 -3.49 1.97
CA ARG A 94 5.64 -2.19 1.60
C ARG A 94 4.96 -1.04 2.34
N PRO A 95 5.71 -0.01 2.78
CA PRO A 95 5.13 1.16 3.40
C PRO A 95 4.50 2.10 2.37
N CYS A 96 3.39 2.71 2.74
CA CYS A 96 2.73 3.80 2.01
C CYS A 96 2.73 5.04 2.88
N TYR A 97 3.58 6.01 2.56
CA TYR A 97 3.67 7.26 3.30
C TYR A 97 2.61 8.24 2.81
N MET A 98 1.46 8.26 3.48
CA MET A 98 0.28 9.07 3.11
C MET A 98 0.15 10.37 3.89
N TYR A 99 1.26 10.97 4.33
CA TYR A 99 1.25 12.21 5.10
C TYR A 99 2.05 13.34 4.44
N ALA A 100 1.65 14.56 4.71
CA ALA A 100 2.24 15.78 4.14
C ALA A 100 3.05 16.63 5.14
N LEU A 101 3.08 16.27 6.42
CA LEU A 101 3.66 17.09 7.50
C LEU A 101 5.16 17.38 7.35
N THR A 102 5.89 16.57 6.61
CA THR A 102 7.33 16.73 6.43
C THR A 102 7.67 17.09 4.99
N ARG A 103 6.80 17.87 4.34
CA ARG A 103 6.85 18.10 2.89
C ARG A 103 7.94 19.06 2.42
N GLU A 104 8.61 19.77 3.31
CA GLU A 104 9.68 20.71 2.94
C GLU A 104 10.73 20.04 2.05
N GLY A 105 10.74 20.38 0.76
CA GLY A 105 11.64 19.82 -0.25
C GLY A 105 11.45 18.34 -0.57
N ARG A 106 10.44 17.66 -0.01
CA ARG A 106 10.18 16.23 -0.25
C ARG A 106 9.11 16.00 -1.34
N LYS A 107 9.21 14.83 -1.96
CA LYS A 107 8.26 14.40 -2.99
C LYS A 107 6.84 14.28 -2.41
N PRO A 108 5.78 14.55 -3.21
CA PRO A 108 4.40 14.34 -2.79
C PRO A 108 4.15 12.88 -2.35
N PRO A 109 3.20 12.63 -1.42
CA PRO A 109 2.89 11.28 -0.94
C PRO A 109 2.61 10.27 -2.05
N MET A 110 1.90 10.66 -3.11
CA MET A 110 1.62 9.79 -4.25
C MET A 110 2.87 9.29 -4.99
N VAL A 111 3.96 10.05 -4.97
CA VAL A 111 5.24 9.61 -5.56
C VAL A 111 5.82 8.45 -4.75
N HIS A 112 5.77 8.54 -3.43
CA HIS A 112 6.24 7.45 -2.55
C HIS A 112 5.39 6.18 -2.73
N VAL A 113 4.07 6.30 -2.79
CA VAL A 113 3.18 5.15 -3.04
C VAL A 113 3.51 4.48 -4.37
N ARG A 114 3.72 5.25 -5.43
CA ARG A 114 4.12 4.73 -6.74
C ARG A 114 5.48 4.07 -6.72
N GLN A 115 6.46 4.66 -6.02
CA GLN A 115 7.77 4.05 -5.84
C GLN A 115 7.69 2.71 -5.10
N SER A 116 6.86 2.62 -4.05
CA SER A 116 6.61 1.36 -3.34
C SER A 116 5.99 0.29 -4.25
N LEU A 117 5.07 0.68 -5.14
CA LEU A 117 4.49 -0.23 -6.13
C LEU A 117 5.53 -0.68 -7.16
N TYR A 118 6.32 0.24 -7.70
CA TYR A 118 7.37 -0.11 -8.65
C TYR A 118 8.47 -0.97 -8.04
N SER A 119 8.74 -0.85 -6.74
CA SER A 119 9.72 -1.71 -6.05
C SER A 119 9.32 -3.19 -5.99
N LEU A 120 8.08 -3.51 -6.34
CA LEU A 120 7.58 -4.89 -6.44
C LEU A 120 7.84 -5.52 -7.82
N LEU A 121 8.27 -4.71 -8.80
CA LEU A 121 8.53 -5.21 -10.14
C LEU A 121 9.86 -5.97 -10.16
N GLU A 122 9.81 -7.20 -10.67
CA GLU A 122 11.00 -8.01 -10.89
C GLU A 122 11.43 -7.92 -12.37
N PRO A 123 12.74 -7.78 -12.64
CA PRO A 123 13.23 -7.76 -14.00
C PRO A 123 13.00 -9.11 -14.67
N LYS A 124 12.32 -9.13 -15.83
CA LYS A 124 12.16 -10.33 -16.64
C LYS A 124 13.30 -10.49 -17.61
N LYS A 125 13.88 -11.69 -17.67
CA LYS A 125 14.97 -12.03 -18.61
C LYS A 125 14.49 -12.11 -20.06
N LYS A 126 13.26 -12.54 -20.30
CA LYS A 126 12.65 -12.63 -21.63
C LYS A 126 11.71 -11.44 -21.86
N LYS A 127 11.94 -10.77 -22.98
CA LYS A 127 11.00 -9.76 -23.50
C LYS A 127 9.81 -10.50 -24.13
N GLY A 128 8.60 -10.05 -23.80
CA GLY A 128 7.37 -10.48 -24.47
C GLY A 128 6.83 -9.37 -25.36
N ASN A 129 5.78 -9.69 -26.13
CA ASN A 129 5.04 -8.70 -26.91
C ASN A 129 4.05 -8.00 -25.96
N VAL A 130 4.55 -7.06 -25.15
CA VAL A 130 3.77 -6.35 -24.14
C VAL A 130 4.17 -4.88 -24.07
N VAL A 131 3.21 -4.02 -23.84
CA VAL A 131 3.42 -2.60 -23.58
C VAL A 131 3.18 -2.30 -22.10
N ASN A 132 4.11 -1.57 -21.48
CA ASN A 132 3.99 -1.15 -20.10
C ASN A 132 3.57 0.32 -20.04
N LEU A 133 2.41 0.59 -19.46
CA LEU A 133 1.92 1.95 -19.23
C LEU A 133 2.47 2.48 -17.90
N LEU A 134 3.62 3.15 -17.94
CA LEU A 134 4.26 3.70 -16.76
C LEU A 134 3.54 4.95 -16.26
N GLY A 135 3.31 5.02 -14.96
CA GLY A 135 2.64 6.16 -14.32
C GLY A 135 1.12 6.15 -14.42
N PHE A 136 0.54 5.17 -15.09
CA PHE A 136 -0.89 4.99 -15.20
C PHE A 136 -1.39 3.95 -14.18
N PHE A 137 -2.25 4.37 -13.24
CA PHE A 137 -2.72 3.52 -12.13
C PHE A 137 -4.25 3.37 -12.11
N SER A 138 -4.93 3.87 -13.12
CA SER A 138 -6.37 3.66 -13.30
C SER A 138 -6.59 2.53 -14.31
N PRO A 139 -7.63 1.70 -14.13
CA PRO A 139 -7.99 0.74 -15.15
C PRO A 139 -8.37 1.47 -16.44
N LEU A 140 -7.97 0.92 -17.58
CA LEU A 140 -8.49 1.34 -18.88
C LEU A 140 -9.91 0.83 -19.01
N ILE A 141 -10.79 1.61 -19.63
CA ILE A 141 -12.13 1.17 -20.02
C ILE A 141 -12.00 0.28 -21.25
N ASP A 142 -12.91 -0.68 -21.41
CA ASP A 142 -12.83 -1.68 -22.47
C ASP A 142 -12.89 -1.05 -23.88
N GLU A 143 -13.58 0.10 -24.02
CA GLU A 143 -13.72 0.86 -25.28
C GLU A 143 -12.58 1.88 -25.49
N CYS A 144 -11.45 1.76 -24.78
CA CYS A 144 -10.35 2.68 -24.90
C CYS A 144 -9.64 2.54 -26.26
N GLU A 145 -9.58 3.62 -27.05
CA GLU A 145 -8.91 3.70 -28.35
C GLU A 145 -7.45 3.18 -28.32
N LEU A 146 -6.81 3.21 -27.15
CA LEU A 146 -5.47 2.70 -26.99
C LEU A 146 -5.36 1.22 -27.37
N TYR A 147 -6.40 0.41 -27.13
CA TYR A 147 -6.41 -1.01 -27.52
C TYR A 147 -6.36 -1.18 -29.04
N ASP A 148 -7.14 -0.39 -29.77
CA ASP A 148 -7.16 -0.43 -31.23
C ASP A 148 -5.83 0.00 -31.83
N LEU A 149 -5.19 1.04 -31.23
CA LEU A 149 -3.88 1.50 -31.63
C LEU A 149 -2.79 0.44 -31.38
N LEU A 150 -2.82 -0.24 -30.24
CA LEU A 150 -1.87 -1.29 -29.92
C LEU A 150 -2.05 -2.51 -30.84
N HIS A 151 -3.28 -2.93 -31.10
CA HIS A 151 -3.59 -4.01 -32.04
C HIS A 151 -3.14 -3.66 -33.45
N SER A 152 -3.35 -2.43 -33.90
CA SER A 152 -2.89 -2.00 -35.24
C SER A 152 -1.35 -1.96 -35.33
N ALA A 153 -0.67 -1.77 -34.22
CA ALA A 153 0.79 -1.84 -34.11
C ALA A 153 1.34 -3.26 -33.95
N GLY A 154 0.47 -4.27 -33.85
CA GLY A 154 0.86 -5.67 -33.76
C GLY A 154 1.27 -6.10 -32.34
N VAL A 155 0.70 -5.43 -31.31
CA VAL A 155 0.99 -5.71 -29.89
C VAL A 155 -0.23 -6.30 -29.19
#